data_d68a918cbacac7418e905dc0591be168
#
_entry.id   d68a918cbacac7418e905dc0591be168
#
_cell.length_a   1.000
_cell.length_b   1.000
_cell.length_c   1.000
_cell.angle_alpha   90.00
_cell.angle_beta   90.00
_cell.angle_gamma   90.00
#
_symmetry.space_group_name_H-M   'P 1'
#
loop_
_entity.id
_entity.type
_entity.pdbx_description
1 polymer ?
#
loop_
_entity_poly.entity_id
_entity_poly.type
_entity_poly.pdbx_seq_one_letter_code
_entity_poly.pdbx_strand_id
1 'polypeptide(L)'
;MLHGEFIPAVEKNSRRLFVMLHGLGDSLQGWRWLPSALDLPGLNYLLVNAPDDYYGGYSWFDYPGDIAPGIHRSRKLLFELLDELRAKNFPAEQITLGGFSQGCLMSIETGLHYPHRLAGIVGISGWVFEIDNLIRDLTPVAKSQRLLVTHGEYDPLLAIAEVRAQVRQLKTAGLDVAWQEFPKEHTIHGPEEIGVIRDFVRAGYPEK
;
A
#
# COMPACT_ATOMS: atom_id res chain seq x y z
N MET A 1 15.79 -10.90 0.65
CA MET A 1 14.36 -11.32 0.57
C MET A 1 13.64 -10.77 1.79
N LEU A 2 12.49 -10.11 1.61
CA LEU A 2 11.68 -9.59 2.72
C LEU A 2 11.04 -10.76 3.50
N HIS A 3 10.97 -10.62 4.83
CA HIS A 3 10.27 -11.59 5.68
C HIS A 3 8.77 -11.29 5.66
N GLY A 4 7.94 -12.32 5.43
CA GLY A 4 6.49 -12.17 5.38
C GLY A 4 5.74 -13.38 5.93
N GLU A 5 4.50 -13.15 6.35
CA GLU A 5 3.55 -14.17 6.79
C GLU A 5 2.41 -14.28 5.76
N PHE A 6 2.24 -15.47 5.19
CA PHE A 6 1.18 -15.74 4.24
C PHE A 6 -0.04 -16.33 4.95
N ILE A 7 -1.20 -15.71 4.77
CA ILE A 7 -2.49 -16.17 5.30
C ILE A 7 -3.36 -16.54 4.09
N PRO A 8 -3.69 -17.84 3.91
CA PRO A 8 -4.45 -18.29 2.75
C PRO A 8 -5.91 -17.85 2.80
N ALA A 9 -6.48 -17.65 1.62
CA ALA A 9 -7.91 -17.44 1.45
C ALA A 9 -8.72 -18.65 1.95
N VAL A 10 -9.95 -18.41 2.41
CA VAL A 10 -10.90 -19.48 2.73
C VAL A 10 -11.32 -20.22 1.45
N GLU A 11 -11.53 -19.48 0.36
CA GLU A 11 -11.81 -20.04 -0.95
C GLU A 11 -10.55 -20.69 -1.55
N LYS A 12 -10.61 -21.99 -1.83
CA LYS A 12 -9.49 -22.74 -2.40
C LYS A 12 -9.12 -22.23 -3.79
N ASN A 13 -7.82 -22.27 -4.10
CA ASN A 13 -7.27 -21.91 -5.41
C ASN A 13 -7.45 -20.43 -5.80
N SER A 14 -7.78 -19.55 -4.87
CA SER A 14 -7.81 -18.13 -5.14
C SER A 14 -6.41 -17.61 -5.46
N ARG A 15 -6.32 -16.75 -6.49
CA ARG A 15 -5.09 -16.02 -6.86
C ARG A 15 -5.12 -14.55 -6.44
N ARG A 16 -6.19 -14.11 -5.78
CA ARG A 16 -6.32 -12.75 -5.26
C ARG A 16 -5.46 -12.61 -4.02
N LEU A 17 -4.62 -11.59 -3.97
CA LEU A 17 -3.67 -11.40 -2.89
C LEU A 17 -3.64 -9.94 -2.45
N PHE A 18 -3.69 -9.70 -1.15
CA PHE A 18 -3.38 -8.41 -0.53
C PHE A 18 -2.01 -8.49 0.12
N VAL A 19 -1.06 -7.68 -0.35
CA VAL A 19 0.24 -7.47 0.28
C VAL A 19 0.17 -6.25 1.17
N MET A 20 0.38 -6.40 2.48
CA MET A 20 0.26 -5.32 3.47
C MET A 20 1.60 -4.91 4.05
N LEU A 21 1.89 -3.61 3.98
CA LEU A 21 3.11 -2.95 4.45
C LEU A 21 2.79 -2.12 5.70
N HIS A 22 3.47 -2.41 6.81
CA HIS A 22 3.28 -1.71 8.09
C HIS A 22 3.95 -0.33 8.12
N GLY A 23 3.66 0.47 9.17
CA GLY A 23 4.31 1.74 9.45
C GLY A 23 5.65 1.60 10.20
N LEU A 24 6.35 2.74 10.41
CA LEU A 24 7.60 2.81 11.16
C LEU A 24 7.44 2.23 12.57
N GLY A 25 8.36 1.34 12.96
CA GLY A 25 8.40 0.75 14.30
C GLY A 25 7.36 -0.34 14.57
N ASP A 26 6.51 -0.64 13.59
CA ASP A 26 5.55 -1.76 13.63
C ASP A 26 6.14 -2.99 12.93
N SER A 27 5.32 -4.01 12.74
CA SER A 27 5.68 -5.28 12.11
C SER A 27 4.46 -5.94 11.46
N LEU A 28 4.68 -7.05 10.77
CA LEU A 28 3.61 -7.86 10.21
C LEU A 28 2.58 -8.34 11.28
N GLN A 29 3.02 -8.52 12.53
CA GLN A 29 2.14 -8.94 13.62
C GLN A 29 1.05 -7.92 13.93
N GLY A 30 1.34 -6.62 13.80
CA GLY A 30 0.37 -5.54 13.99
C GLY A 30 -0.80 -5.59 12.99
N TRP A 31 -0.67 -6.37 11.90
CA TRP A 31 -1.66 -6.45 10.82
C TRP A 31 -2.39 -7.78 10.71
N ARG A 32 -2.18 -8.72 11.64
CA ARG A 32 -2.87 -10.03 11.64
C ARG A 32 -4.39 -9.93 11.80
N TRP A 33 -4.91 -8.82 12.27
CA TRP A 33 -6.34 -8.54 12.37
C TRP A 33 -7.00 -8.22 11.01
N LEU A 34 -6.22 -7.77 10.02
CA LEU A 34 -6.71 -7.25 8.73
C LEU A 34 -7.57 -8.27 7.94
N PRO A 35 -7.20 -9.55 7.83
CA PRO A 35 -8.03 -10.53 7.13
C PRO A 35 -9.45 -10.66 7.70
N SER A 36 -9.56 -10.70 9.03
CA SER A 36 -10.85 -10.76 9.71
C SER A 36 -11.67 -9.48 9.54
N ALA A 37 -11.02 -8.31 9.53
CA ALA A 37 -11.69 -7.04 9.39
C ALA A 37 -12.17 -6.78 7.95
N LEU A 38 -11.40 -7.17 6.94
CA LEU A 38 -11.81 -7.06 5.54
C LEU A 38 -12.87 -8.09 5.16
N ASP A 39 -12.90 -9.25 5.81
CA ASP A 39 -13.90 -10.31 5.58
C ASP A 39 -14.15 -10.60 4.08
N LEU A 40 -13.06 -10.90 3.36
CA LEU A 40 -13.07 -11.25 1.96
C LEU A 40 -12.59 -12.70 1.78
N PRO A 41 -13.51 -13.69 1.73
CA PRO A 41 -13.15 -15.13 1.76
C PRO A 41 -12.29 -15.59 0.59
N GLY A 42 -12.36 -14.90 -0.55
CA GLY A 42 -11.53 -15.16 -1.73
C GLY A 42 -10.19 -14.43 -1.74
N LEU A 43 -9.77 -13.75 -0.66
CA LEU A 43 -8.54 -12.97 -0.62
C LEU A 43 -7.47 -13.66 0.23
N ASN A 44 -6.30 -13.91 -0.35
CA ASN A 44 -5.10 -14.27 0.39
C ASN A 44 -4.44 -12.99 0.92
N TYR A 45 -3.65 -13.12 1.97
CA TYR A 45 -2.89 -11.99 2.52
C TYR A 45 -1.42 -12.36 2.65
N LEU A 46 -0.56 -11.40 2.39
CA LEU A 46 0.87 -11.45 2.69
C LEU A 46 1.21 -10.22 3.53
N LEU A 47 1.45 -10.43 4.81
CA LEU A 47 1.89 -9.39 5.74
C LEU A 47 3.41 -9.36 5.73
N VAL A 48 4.03 -8.19 5.48
CA VAL A 48 5.46 -8.09 5.17
C VAL A 48 6.16 -7.19 6.19
N ASN A 49 7.29 -7.67 6.76
CA ASN A 49 8.19 -6.83 7.53
C ASN A 49 9.08 -6.00 6.62
N ALA A 50 9.31 -4.77 7.00
CA ALA A 50 10.32 -3.91 6.39
C ALA A 50 11.74 -4.47 6.62
N PRO A 51 12.74 -4.04 5.81
CA PRO A 51 14.06 -4.67 5.81
C PRO A 51 14.94 -4.35 7.01
N ASP A 52 14.71 -3.23 7.69
CA ASP A 52 15.59 -2.74 8.75
C ASP A 52 14.95 -2.86 10.14
N ASP A 53 15.73 -3.29 11.12
CA ASP A 53 15.29 -3.30 12.52
C ASP A 53 15.13 -1.85 13.05
N TYR A 54 14.06 -1.62 13.82
CA TYR A 54 13.78 -0.32 14.41
C TYR A 54 13.10 -0.45 15.78
N TYR A 55 13.85 -0.32 16.87
CA TYR A 55 13.36 -0.33 18.27
C TYR A 55 12.36 -1.44 18.62
N GLY A 56 12.60 -2.65 18.15
CA GLY A 56 11.73 -3.81 18.39
C GLY A 56 10.66 -4.04 17.32
N GLY A 57 10.54 -3.16 16.35
CA GLY A 57 9.81 -3.33 15.10
C GLY A 57 10.74 -3.14 13.90
N TYR A 58 10.19 -2.64 12.78
CA TYR A 58 10.92 -2.51 11.51
C TYR A 58 10.70 -1.16 10.84
N SER A 59 11.60 -0.79 9.90
CA SER A 59 11.56 0.43 9.10
C SER A 59 11.83 0.14 7.62
N TRP A 60 11.10 0.84 6.75
CA TRP A 60 11.31 0.79 5.30
C TRP A 60 12.47 1.67 4.86
N PHE A 61 12.70 2.76 5.59
CA PHE A 61 13.76 3.73 5.33
C PHE A 61 14.07 4.52 6.60
N ASP A 62 15.28 5.05 6.69
CA ASP A 62 15.74 5.83 7.84
C ASP A 62 14.86 7.08 8.06
N TYR A 63 14.45 7.30 9.31
CA TYR A 63 13.67 8.47 9.70
C TYR A 63 13.94 8.83 11.18
N PRO A 64 14.28 10.10 11.48
CA PRO A 64 14.56 11.21 10.56
C PRO A 64 15.93 11.05 9.85
N GLY A 65 16.05 11.58 8.62
CA GLY A 65 17.30 11.53 7.87
C GLY A 65 17.11 11.69 6.36
N ASP A 66 18.10 11.31 5.58
CA ASP A 66 17.98 11.19 4.14
C ASP A 66 17.20 9.90 3.79
N ILE A 67 15.92 10.07 3.49
CA ILE A 67 15.00 8.95 3.27
C ILE A 67 15.15 8.31 1.88
N ALA A 68 15.70 9.04 0.90
CA ALA A 68 15.72 8.61 -0.50
C ALA A 68 16.47 7.28 -0.74
N PRO A 69 17.69 7.05 -0.20
CA PRO A 69 18.39 5.78 -0.42
C PRO A 69 17.61 4.58 0.13
N GLY A 70 16.99 4.73 1.31
CA GLY A 70 16.18 3.68 1.94
C GLY A 70 14.92 3.37 1.13
N ILE A 71 14.23 4.40 0.63
CA ILE A 71 13.05 4.24 -0.24
C ILE A 71 13.42 3.48 -1.52
N HIS A 72 14.49 3.89 -2.20
CA HIS A 72 14.92 3.22 -3.44
C HIS A 72 15.31 1.76 -3.22
N ARG A 73 16.03 1.47 -2.12
CA ARG A 73 16.37 0.10 -1.73
C ARG A 73 15.12 -0.72 -1.44
N SER A 74 14.20 -0.20 -0.63
CA SER A 74 12.97 -0.91 -0.25
C SER A 74 12.04 -1.12 -1.44
N ARG A 75 11.95 -0.16 -2.37
CA ARG A 75 11.24 -0.31 -3.64
C ARG A 75 11.80 -1.48 -4.46
N LYS A 76 13.14 -1.61 -4.56
CA LYS A 76 13.77 -2.72 -5.26
C LYS A 76 13.40 -4.07 -4.61
N LEU A 77 13.47 -4.18 -3.29
CA LEU A 77 13.09 -5.39 -2.56
C LEU A 77 11.60 -5.74 -2.76
N LEU A 78 10.72 -4.73 -2.83
CA LEU A 78 9.30 -4.93 -3.10
C LEU A 78 9.05 -5.35 -4.56
N PHE A 79 9.82 -4.87 -5.53
CA PHE A 79 9.77 -5.37 -6.91
C PHE A 79 10.16 -6.84 -6.97
N GLU A 80 11.25 -7.23 -6.33
CA GLU A 80 11.69 -8.62 -6.23
C GLU A 80 10.61 -9.51 -5.62
N LEU A 81 9.96 -9.03 -4.53
CA LEU A 81 8.82 -9.73 -3.91
C LEU A 81 7.64 -9.91 -4.87
N LEU A 82 7.23 -8.84 -5.57
CA LEU A 82 6.12 -8.90 -6.53
C LEU A 82 6.41 -9.85 -7.70
N ASP A 83 7.65 -9.87 -8.20
CA ASP A 83 8.08 -10.80 -9.25
C ASP A 83 8.10 -12.26 -8.77
N GLU A 84 8.53 -12.51 -7.54
CA GLU A 84 8.43 -13.84 -6.92
C GLU A 84 6.98 -14.30 -6.76
N LEU A 85 6.08 -13.40 -6.34
CA LEU A 85 4.66 -13.72 -6.22
C LEU A 85 4.05 -14.08 -7.58
N ARG A 86 4.41 -13.33 -8.64
CA ARG A 86 4.00 -13.65 -10.02
C ARG A 86 4.50 -15.03 -10.46
N ALA A 87 5.75 -15.36 -10.16
CA ALA A 87 6.32 -16.69 -10.44
C ALA A 87 5.61 -17.80 -9.65
N LYS A 88 5.03 -17.49 -8.47
CA LYS A 88 4.22 -18.40 -7.64
C LYS A 88 2.73 -18.39 -7.99
N ASN A 89 2.37 -17.94 -9.19
CA ASN A 89 1.01 -17.95 -9.72
C ASN A 89 0.03 -16.95 -9.06
N PHE A 90 0.55 -15.82 -8.55
CA PHE A 90 -0.23 -14.63 -8.20
C PHE A 90 0.03 -13.55 -9.27
N PRO A 91 -0.76 -13.48 -10.34
CA PRO A 91 -0.56 -12.46 -11.39
C PRO A 91 -0.64 -11.05 -10.81
N ALA A 92 0.10 -10.09 -11.37
CA ALA A 92 0.14 -8.72 -10.85
C ALA A 92 -1.27 -8.09 -10.75
N GLU A 93 -2.11 -8.31 -11.75
CA GLU A 93 -3.50 -7.84 -11.80
C GLU A 93 -4.44 -8.52 -10.77
N GLN A 94 -3.92 -9.48 -10.01
CA GLN A 94 -4.57 -10.13 -8.88
C GLN A 94 -3.92 -9.74 -7.53
N ILE A 95 -2.96 -8.82 -7.53
CA ILE A 95 -2.29 -8.33 -6.32
C ILE A 95 -2.77 -6.91 -6.00
N THR A 96 -3.31 -6.71 -4.81
CA THR A 96 -3.45 -5.38 -4.20
C THR A 96 -2.25 -5.12 -3.30
N LEU A 97 -1.58 -4.00 -3.48
CA LEU A 97 -0.48 -3.54 -2.62
C LEU A 97 -1.00 -2.44 -1.71
N GLY A 98 -0.95 -2.65 -0.41
CA GLY A 98 -1.42 -1.67 0.54
C GLY A 98 -0.44 -1.40 1.67
N GLY A 99 -0.56 -0.23 2.31
CA GLY A 99 0.30 0.10 3.43
C GLY A 99 -0.18 1.28 4.27
N PHE A 100 0.36 1.36 5.47
CA PHE A 100 0.09 2.41 6.45
C PHE A 100 1.34 3.25 6.71
N SER A 101 1.22 4.56 6.79
CA SER A 101 2.31 5.49 7.14
C SER A 101 3.53 5.32 6.20
N GLN A 102 4.71 4.91 6.68
CA GLN A 102 5.83 4.54 5.80
C GLN A 102 5.44 3.49 4.76
N GLY A 103 4.63 2.49 5.15
CA GLY A 103 4.11 1.48 4.22
C GLY A 103 3.17 2.07 3.17
N CYS A 104 2.42 3.14 3.48
CA CYS A 104 1.63 3.89 2.50
C CYS A 104 2.52 4.51 1.43
N LEU A 105 3.56 5.24 1.83
CA LEU A 105 4.55 5.79 0.89
C LEU A 105 5.13 4.68 0.03
N MET A 106 5.57 3.58 0.64
CA MET A 106 6.18 2.46 -0.09
C MET A 106 5.21 1.77 -1.05
N SER A 107 3.92 1.65 -0.69
CA SER A 107 2.92 1.04 -1.58
C SER A 107 2.65 1.91 -2.82
N ILE A 108 2.55 3.23 -2.65
CA ILE A 108 2.38 4.18 -3.76
C ILE A 108 3.63 4.22 -4.63
N GLU A 109 4.80 4.41 -4.03
CA GLU A 109 6.10 4.46 -4.71
C GLU A 109 6.38 3.18 -5.51
N THR A 110 6.16 2.02 -4.89
CA THR A 110 6.32 0.73 -5.55
C THR A 110 5.29 0.54 -6.67
N GLY A 111 4.01 0.73 -6.37
CA GLY A 111 2.95 0.44 -7.32
C GLY A 111 2.95 1.33 -8.56
N LEU A 112 3.36 2.61 -8.43
CA LEU A 112 3.45 3.53 -9.56
C LEU A 112 4.72 3.37 -10.41
N HIS A 113 5.78 2.74 -9.87
CA HIS A 113 6.99 2.42 -10.63
C HIS A 113 7.04 0.97 -11.13
N TYR A 114 6.16 0.08 -10.62
CA TYR A 114 6.16 -1.32 -11.02
C TYR A 114 5.70 -1.48 -12.49
N PRO A 115 6.39 -2.31 -13.31
CA PRO A 115 6.12 -2.39 -14.75
C PRO A 115 4.84 -3.18 -15.12
N HIS A 116 4.09 -3.65 -14.12
CA HIS A 116 2.85 -4.39 -14.32
C HIS A 116 1.69 -3.73 -13.58
N ARG A 117 0.50 -3.78 -14.17
CA ARG A 117 -0.72 -3.27 -13.52
C ARG A 117 -1.09 -4.17 -12.35
N LEU A 118 -1.31 -3.56 -11.18
CA LEU A 118 -1.84 -4.21 -9.98
C LEU A 118 -3.37 -4.19 -9.95
N ALA A 119 -4.00 -5.03 -9.13
CA ALA A 119 -5.43 -4.97 -8.84
C ALA A 119 -5.83 -3.63 -8.21
N GLY A 120 -4.95 -3.09 -7.38
CA GLY A 120 -5.08 -1.77 -6.77
C GLY A 120 -3.93 -1.43 -5.85
N ILE A 121 -3.82 -0.16 -5.51
CA ILE A 121 -2.87 0.37 -4.53
C ILE A 121 -3.69 1.05 -3.42
N VAL A 122 -3.41 0.70 -2.15
CA VAL A 122 -4.11 1.26 -0.98
C VAL A 122 -3.10 1.98 -0.09
N GLY A 123 -3.22 3.29 0.01
CA GLY A 123 -2.39 4.11 0.89
C GLY A 123 -3.20 4.62 2.08
N ILE A 124 -2.77 4.31 3.31
CA ILE A 124 -3.44 4.70 4.55
C ILE A 124 -2.52 5.63 5.34
N SER A 125 -2.95 6.87 5.60
CA SER A 125 -2.26 7.84 6.46
C SER A 125 -0.77 8.00 6.13
N GLY A 126 -0.42 8.20 4.86
CA GLY A 126 0.95 8.44 4.40
C GLY A 126 1.02 9.60 3.42
N TRP A 127 2.09 9.64 2.64
CA TRP A 127 2.36 10.71 1.68
C TRP A 127 3.05 10.16 0.42
N VAL A 128 3.22 11.02 -0.58
CA VAL A 128 3.91 10.68 -1.84
C VAL A 128 5.35 11.22 -1.79
N PHE A 129 6.31 10.34 -2.07
CA PHE A 129 7.72 10.72 -2.12
C PHE A 129 8.02 11.47 -3.43
N GLU A 130 8.76 12.58 -3.34
CA GLU A 130 9.22 13.38 -4.50
C GLU A 130 8.19 13.51 -5.63
N ILE A 131 7.00 13.98 -5.29
CA ILE A 131 5.82 13.94 -6.18
C ILE A 131 6.07 14.54 -7.57
N ASP A 132 6.87 15.59 -7.69
CA ASP A 132 7.17 16.23 -8.98
C ASP A 132 8.02 15.32 -9.87
N ASN A 133 8.97 14.59 -9.28
CA ASN A 133 9.77 13.57 -9.96
C ASN A 133 8.90 12.40 -10.40
N LEU A 134 8.06 11.90 -9.47
CA LEU A 134 7.11 10.82 -9.74
C LEU A 134 6.20 11.16 -10.93
N ILE A 135 5.60 12.35 -10.93
CA ILE A 135 4.68 12.78 -12.00
C ILE A 135 5.39 12.90 -13.35
N ARG A 136 6.61 13.45 -13.37
CA ARG A 136 7.42 13.57 -14.59
C ARG A 136 7.72 12.20 -15.20
N ASP A 137 7.97 11.19 -14.36
CA ASP A 137 8.45 9.88 -14.77
C ASP A 137 7.32 8.82 -14.91
N LEU A 138 6.01 9.25 -14.82
CA LEU A 138 4.86 8.36 -14.96
C LEU A 138 4.84 7.63 -16.31
N THR A 139 4.83 6.30 -16.22
CA THR A 139 4.66 5.41 -17.39
C THR A 139 3.18 5.24 -17.76
N PRO A 140 2.85 4.71 -18.97
CA PRO A 140 1.49 4.32 -19.29
C PRO A 140 0.90 3.29 -18.32
N VAL A 141 1.72 2.37 -17.79
CA VAL A 141 1.32 1.39 -16.78
C VAL A 141 0.95 2.10 -15.47
N ALA A 142 1.78 3.05 -15.01
CA ALA A 142 1.48 3.85 -13.82
C ALA A 142 0.12 4.55 -13.94
N LYS A 143 -0.19 5.14 -15.10
CA LYS A 143 -1.49 5.80 -15.36
C LYS A 143 -2.68 4.85 -15.42
N SER A 144 -2.46 3.55 -15.56
CA SER A 144 -3.51 2.53 -15.52
C SER A 144 -3.77 1.96 -14.12
N GLN A 145 -2.98 2.34 -13.12
CA GLN A 145 -3.17 1.90 -11.74
C GLN A 145 -4.40 2.56 -11.11
N ARG A 146 -5.05 1.81 -10.22
CA ARG A 146 -6.13 2.31 -9.37
C ARG A 146 -5.58 2.55 -7.97
N LEU A 147 -5.77 3.74 -7.43
CA LEU A 147 -5.31 4.11 -6.10
C LEU A 147 -6.49 4.46 -5.19
N LEU A 148 -6.44 3.96 -3.95
CA LEU A 148 -7.21 4.50 -2.83
C LEU A 148 -6.23 5.13 -1.85
N VAL A 149 -6.47 6.39 -1.48
CA VAL A 149 -5.72 7.03 -0.40
C VAL A 149 -6.70 7.49 0.66
N THR A 150 -6.49 7.05 1.91
CA THR A 150 -7.25 7.48 3.08
C THR A 150 -6.37 8.27 4.04
N HIS A 151 -6.93 9.28 4.71
CA HIS A 151 -6.15 10.11 5.64
C HIS A 151 -6.99 10.65 6.80
N GLY A 152 -6.32 10.99 7.90
CA GLY A 152 -6.92 11.58 9.08
C GLY A 152 -7.03 13.09 9.02
N GLU A 153 -8.21 13.64 9.33
CA GLU A 153 -8.41 15.10 9.44
C GLU A 153 -7.58 15.72 10.57
N TYR A 154 -7.27 14.92 11.59
CA TYR A 154 -6.57 15.35 12.81
C TYR A 154 -5.19 14.68 12.93
N ASP A 155 -4.61 14.20 11.82
CA ASP A 155 -3.29 13.56 11.82
C ASP A 155 -2.21 14.56 12.27
N PRO A 156 -1.56 14.34 13.44
CA PRO A 156 -0.58 15.27 13.97
C PRO A 156 0.81 15.07 13.36
N LEU A 157 1.05 13.98 12.64
CA LEU A 157 2.34 13.64 12.05
C LEU A 157 2.46 14.08 10.60
N LEU A 158 1.35 13.97 9.85
CA LEU A 158 1.28 14.26 8.42
C LEU A 158 0.10 15.17 8.16
N ALA A 159 0.37 16.45 7.93
CA ALA A 159 -0.67 17.45 7.73
C ALA A 159 -1.56 17.10 6.52
N ILE A 160 -2.84 16.92 6.77
CA ILE A 160 -3.83 16.55 5.73
C ILE A 160 -3.82 17.50 4.52
N ALA A 161 -3.54 18.79 4.74
CA ALA A 161 -3.49 19.80 3.68
C ALA A 161 -2.40 19.48 2.64
N GLU A 162 -1.24 18.98 3.10
CA GLU A 162 -0.13 18.60 2.23
C GLU A 162 -0.45 17.33 1.44
N VAL A 163 -0.97 16.30 2.10
CA VAL A 163 -1.34 15.04 1.43
C VAL A 163 -2.49 15.28 0.44
N ARG A 164 -3.48 16.10 0.81
CA ARG A 164 -4.56 16.51 -0.09
C ARG A 164 -4.05 17.24 -1.34
N ALA A 165 -3.01 18.07 -1.19
CA ALA A 165 -2.36 18.74 -2.32
C ALA A 165 -1.66 17.72 -3.23
N GLN A 166 -0.93 16.76 -2.70
CA GLN A 166 -0.29 15.69 -3.45
C GLN A 166 -1.31 14.83 -4.21
N VAL A 167 -2.42 14.45 -3.56
CA VAL A 167 -3.51 13.69 -4.23
C VAL A 167 -4.10 14.48 -5.40
N ARG A 168 -4.29 15.81 -5.26
CA ARG A 168 -4.75 16.65 -6.37
C ARG A 168 -3.75 16.68 -7.52
N GLN A 169 -2.44 16.72 -7.24
CA GLN A 169 -1.40 16.66 -8.28
C GLN A 169 -1.45 15.33 -9.03
N LEU A 170 -1.57 14.19 -8.31
CA LEU A 170 -1.72 12.87 -8.94
C LEU A 170 -2.95 12.79 -9.86
N LYS A 171 -4.11 13.29 -9.40
CA LYS A 171 -5.33 13.37 -10.22
C LYS A 171 -5.15 14.26 -11.46
N THR A 172 -4.50 15.41 -11.31
CA THR A 172 -4.18 16.32 -12.42
C THR A 172 -3.24 15.68 -13.44
N ALA A 173 -2.32 14.83 -12.98
CA ALA A 173 -1.43 14.05 -13.85
C ALA A 173 -2.12 12.86 -14.54
N GLY A 174 -3.43 12.65 -14.30
CA GLY A 174 -4.25 11.64 -14.97
C GLY A 174 -4.31 10.28 -14.28
N LEU A 175 -3.95 10.20 -12.99
CA LEU A 175 -4.10 8.96 -12.22
C LEU A 175 -5.53 8.82 -11.66
N ASP A 176 -6.03 7.57 -11.62
CA ASP A 176 -7.30 7.20 -10.98
C ASP A 176 -7.08 7.07 -9.46
N VAL A 177 -7.37 8.15 -8.72
CA VAL A 177 -7.17 8.21 -7.26
C VAL A 177 -8.50 8.45 -6.56
N ALA A 178 -8.99 7.47 -5.81
CA ALA A 178 -10.04 7.65 -4.80
C ALA A 178 -9.39 8.26 -3.54
N TRP A 179 -9.96 9.36 -3.04
CA TRP A 179 -9.50 10.04 -1.82
C TRP A 179 -10.62 10.07 -0.79
N GLN A 180 -10.31 9.64 0.45
CA GLN A 180 -11.24 9.65 1.56
C GLN A 180 -10.60 10.22 2.82
N GLU A 181 -11.31 11.11 3.50
CA GLU A 181 -10.91 11.73 4.76
C GLU A 181 -11.78 11.17 5.89
N PHE A 182 -11.17 10.98 7.05
CA PHE A 182 -11.85 10.47 8.23
C PHE A 182 -11.51 11.32 9.46
N PRO A 183 -12.44 11.47 10.43
CA PRO A 183 -12.19 12.20 11.68
C PRO A 183 -11.31 11.34 12.62
N LYS A 184 -10.06 11.13 12.23
CA LYS A 184 -9.06 10.31 12.93
C LYS A 184 -7.71 11.04 13.01
N GLU A 185 -6.91 10.65 13.98
CA GLU A 185 -5.49 10.95 14.06
C GLU A 185 -4.67 10.00 13.15
N HIS A 186 -3.37 9.79 13.46
CA HIS A 186 -2.49 8.87 12.71
C HIS A 186 -2.78 7.40 13.06
N THR A 187 -3.94 6.91 12.67
CA THR A 187 -4.45 5.55 12.98
C THR A 187 -5.44 5.07 11.93
N ILE A 188 -6.11 3.93 12.18
CA ILE A 188 -7.24 3.43 11.40
C ILE A 188 -8.56 3.89 12.03
N HIS A 189 -9.51 4.39 11.22
CA HIS A 189 -10.82 4.87 11.68
C HIS A 189 -11.85 3.76 11.94
N GLY A 190 -11.41 2.54 12.20
CA GLY A 190 -12.33 1.44 12.51
C GLY A 190 -13.17 0.98 11.32
N PRO A 191 -14.44 0.53 11.55
CA PRO A 191 -15.26 -0.16 10.54
C PRO A 191 -15.55 0.66 9.28
N GLU A 192 -15.66 1.99 9.39
CA GLU A 192 -15.98 2.86 8.25
C GLU A 192 -14.85 2.89 7.21
N GLU A 193 -13.63 3.15 7.66
CA GLU A 193 -12.45 3.14 6.79
C GLU A 193 -12.17 1.74 6.23
N ILE A 194 -12.31 0.72 7.07
CA ILE A 194 -12.18 -0.68 6.65
C ILE A 194 -13.22 -1.04 5.58
N GLY A 195 -14.44 -0.53 5.68
CA GLY A 195 -15.48 -0.69 4.68
C GLY A 195 -15.08 -0.10 3.32
N VAL A 196 -14.54 1.11 3.31
CA VAL A 196 -14.03 1.78 2.09
C VAL A 196 -12.88 0.98 1.47
N ILE A 197 -11.94 0.51 2.29
CA ILE A 197 -10.81 -0.31 1.82
C ILE A 197 -11.33 -1.64 1.24
N ARG A 198 -12.25 -2.32 1.94
CA ARG A 198 -12.88 -3.57 1.47
C ARG A 198 -13.53 -3.41 0.10
N ASP A 199 -14.34 -2.36 -0.07
CA ASP A 199 -15.07 -2.11 -1.31
C ASP A 199 -14.12 -1.80 -2.48
N PHE A 200 -13.08 -1.01 -2.24
CA PHE A 200 -12.04 -0.75 -3.22
C PHE A 200 -11.28 -2.01 -3.62
N VAL A 201 -10.87 -2.83 -2.65
CA VAL A 201 -10.16 -4.10 -2.88
C VAL A 201 -11.05 -5.06 -3.67
N ARG A 202 -12.32 -5.25 -3.25
CA ARG A 202 -13.27 -6.12 -3.94
C ARG A 202 -13.50 -5.70 -5.40
N ALA A 203 -13.64 -4.41 -5.67
CA ALA A 203 -13.80 -3.87 -7.02
C ALA A 203 -12.57 -4.07 -7.93
N GLY A 204 -11.38 -4.32 -7.37
CA GLY A 204 -10.16 -4.65 -8.10
C GLY A 204 -10.17 -6.07 -8.70
N TYR A 205 -11.09 -6.92 -8.25
CA TYR A 205 -11.20 -8.32 -8.66
C TYR A 205 -12.59 -8.56 -9.28
N PRO A 206 -12.81 -8.23 -10.57
CA PRO A 206 -14.11 -8.43 -11.19
C PRO A 206 -14.53 -9.90 -11.08
N GLU A 207 -15.80 -10.13 -10.78
CA GLU A 207 -16.41 -11.46 -10.82
C GLU A 207 -16.29 -12.01 -12.24
N LYS A 208 -16.00 -13.31 -12.33
CA LYS A 208 -15.90 -14.03 -13.62
C LYS A 208 -17.27 -14.30 -14.19
#